data_a545f178e9078c854dd7ec5219c614ab
#
_entry.id   a545f178e9078c854dd7ec5219c614ab
#
_cell.length_a   1.000
_cell.length_b   1.000
_cell.length_c   1.000
_cell.angle_alpha   90.00
_cell.angle_beta   90.00
_cell.angle_gamma   90.00
#
_symmetry.space_group_name_H-M   'P 1'
#
loop_
_entity.id
_entity.type
_entity.pdbx_description
1 polymer ?
#
loop_
_entity_poly.entity_id
_entity_poly.type
_entity_poly.pdbx_seq_one_letter_code
_entity_poly.pdbx_strand_id
1 'polypeptide(L)'
;MIPKIRGLTKFPIKIKRYTPLISLSILVVSLISMPAFAQQMSFNANLSGGTLSPLVNTVATGTAKFNLDSNGNMAYNIDVTNLKGVIGAHIILQNGTDLAQVFNPYVQVNGRSEIPTGQVNGQLSKGIITESDLSGPLSGKNVTDLATLMKNNSAYVVVRTIAHENGEIQGVITPSNTSQNRAI
;
A
#
# COMPACT_ATOMS: atom_id res chain seq x y z
N MET A 1 6.89 -90.72 -53.72
CA MET A 1 7.78 -90.04 -54.69
C MET A 1 7.60 -88.58 -54.50
N ILE A 2 8.53 -87.95 -53.74
CA ILE A 2 8.38 -86.55 -53.31
C ILE A 2 9.46 -85.75 -54.06
N PRO A 3 9.12 -84.70 -54.78
CA PRO A 3 10.12 -83.89 -55.48
C PRO A 3 10.80 -82.91 -54.51
N LYS A 4 12.09 -82.89 -54.57
CA LYS A 4 13.06 -82.07 -53.81
C LYS A 4 13.06 -80.64 -54.36
N ILE A 5 12.65 -79.68 -53.55
CA ILE A 5 12.71 -78.26 -53.90
C ILE A 5 14.12 -77.74 -53.60
N ARG A 6 14.78 -77.25 -54.62
CA ARG A 6 16.10 -76.62 -54.56
C ARG A 6 15.96 -75.14 -54.29
N GLY A 7 16.79 -74.63 -53.35
CA GLY A 7 17.49 -73.37 -53.49
C GLY A 7 16.72 -72.10 -53.22
N LEU A 8 16.67 -71.72 -51.97
CA LEU A 8 16.44 -70.30 -51.58
C LEU A 8 17.82 -69.66 -51.41
N THR A 9 18.20 -68.82 -52.34
CA THR A 9 19.38 -67.98 -52.27
C THR A 9 19.19 -66.93 -51.21
N LYS A 10 20.04 -66.93 -50.19
CA LYS A 10 20.09 -65.88 -49.14
C LYS A 10 20.61 -64.59 -49.74
N PHE A 11 19.77 -63.62 -49.92
CA PHE A 11 20.19 -62.24 -50.18
C PHE A 11 20.70 -61.62 -48.91
N PRO A 12 21.92 -61.04 -48.83
CA PRO A 12 22.39 -60.32 -47.66
C PRO A 12 21.72 -58.92 -47.59
N ILE A 13 20.80 -58.74 -46.68
CA ILE A 13 20.23 -57.42 -46.39
C ILE A 13 21.33 -56.63 -45.74
N LYS A 14 21.93 -55.68 -46.43
CA LYS A 14 22.79 -54.64 -45.84
C LYS A 14 21.93 -53.66 -45.10
N ILE A 15 21.79 -53.83 -43.78
CA ILE A 15 21.18 -52.84 -42.89
C ILE A 15 22.20 -51.71 -42.71
N LYS A 16 21.97 -50.58 -43.39
CA LYS A 16 22.64 -49.32 -43.09
C LYS A 16 22.20 -48.90 -41.73
N ARG A 17 23.10 -49.00 -40.74
CA ARG A 17 22.88 -48.43 -39.41
C ARG A 17 22.93 -46.89 -39.55
N TYR A 18 21.78 -46.28 -39.65
CA TYR A 18 21.66 -44.84 -39.42
C TYR A 18 21.72 -44.65 -37.90
N THR A 19 22.85 -44.14 -37.40
CA THR A 19 22.91 -43.60 -36.06
C THR A 19 22.11 -42.28 -36.06
N PRO A 20 20.97 -42.16 -35.37
CA PRO A 20 20.35 -40.88 -35.22
C PRO A 20 21.22 -40.06 -34.26
N LEU A 21 21.89 -39.06 -34.81
CA LEU A 21 22.42 -37.97 -34.01
C LEU A 21 21.21 -37.25 -33.43
N ILE A 22 20.75 -37.73 -32.27
CA ILE A 22 19.81 -36.99 -31.45
C ILE A 22 20.58 -35.81 -30.90
N SER A 23 20.57 -34.70 -31.64
CA SER A 23 20.97 -33.40 -31.09
C SER A 23 19.93 -33.02 -30.03
N LEU A 24 20.26 -33.36 -28.79
CA LEU A 24 19.53 -32.90 -27.62
C LEU A 24 19.72 -31.38 -27.50
N SER A 25 18.92 -30.65 -28.26
CA SER A 25 18.78 -29.19 -28.05
C SER A 25 18.14 -29.00 -26.70
N ILE A 26 18.96 -28.86 -25.67
CA ILE A 26 18.54 -28.38 -24.35
C ILE A 26 18.14 -26.90 -24.53
N LEU A 27 16.84 -26.69 -24.76
CA LEU A 27 16.23 -25.37 -24.68
C LEU A 27 16.28 -24.95 -23.20
N VAL A 28 17.38 -24.31 -22.82
CA VAL A 28 17.48 -23.62 -21.51
C VAL A 28 16.53 -22.43 -21.57
N VAL A 29 15.29 -22.66 -21.20
CA VAL A 29 14.36 -21.58 -20.86
C VAL A 29 14.88 -20.98 -19.55
N SER A 30 15.75 -19.99 -19.66
CA SER A 30 16.08 -19.13 -18.53
C SER A 30 14.79 -18.41 -18.12
N LEU A 31 14.13 -18.92 -17.08
CA LEU A 31 13.10 -18.18 -16.35
C LEU A 31 13.81 -16.94 -15.79
N ILE A 32 13.75 -15.85 -16.54
CA ILE A 32 14.07 -14.54 -16.02
C ILE A 32 12.97 -14.27 -14.99
N SER A 33 13.23 -14.65 -13.73
CA SER A 33 12.45 -14.19 -12.61
C SER A 33 12.63 -12.67 -12.57
N MET A 34 11.74 -11.95 -13.26
CA MET A 34 11.64 -10.51 -13.06
C MET A 34 11.31 -10.32 -11.58
N PRO A 35 12.16 -9.59 -10.82
CA PRO A 35 11.77 -9.22 -9.48
C PRO A 35 10.43 -8.52 -9.62
N ALA A 36 9.40 -9.04 -8.97
CA ALA A 36 8.16 -8.33 -8.80
C ALA A 36 8.53 -7.06 -8.01
N PHE A 37 8.71 -5.94 -8.70
CA PHE A 37 8.79 -4.66 -8.02
C PHE A 37 7.44 -4.49 -7.34
N ALA A 38 7.39 -4.81 -6.05
CA ALA A 38 6.26 -4.47 -5.23
C ALA A 38 6.07 -2.96 -5.37
N GLN A 39 5.00 -2.58 -6.03
CA GLN A 39 4.75 -1.18 -6.39
C GLN A 39 4.52 -0.43 -5.09
N GLN A 40 5.49 0.37 -4.68
CA GLN A 40 5.36 1.26 -3.55
C GLN A 40 4.22 2.24 -3.86
N MET A 41 3.14 2.18 -3.09
CA MET A 41 2.01 3.09 -3.24
C MET A 41 2.18 4.27 -2.30
N SER A 42 2.10 5.47 -2.86
CA SER A 42 2.18 6.72 -2.11
C SER A 42 0.87 7.49 -2.23
N PHE A 43 0.48 8.12 -1.12
CA PHE A 43 -0.74 8.93 -1.04
C PHE A 43 -0.44 10.24 -0.34
N ASN A 44 -1.27 11.26 -0.60
CA ASN A 44 -1.22 12.55 0.07
C ASN A 44 -2.63 13.09 0.37
N ALA A 45 -2.70 14.00 1.32
CA ALA A 45 -3.90 14.78 1.61
C ALA A 45 -3.50 16.20 1.97
N ASN A 46 -4.23 17.19 1.47
CA ASN A 46 -4.17 18.58 1.90
C ASN A 46 -5.32 18.83 2.87
N LEU A 47 -5.03 19.31 4.07
CA LEU A 47 -5.97 19.47 5.16
C LEU A 47 -6.36 20.95 5.30
N SER A 48 -7.66 21.23 5.37
CA SER A 48 -8.20 22.57 5.60
C SER A 48 -9.58 22.50 6.25
N GLY A 49 -10.06 23.59 6.84
CA GLY A 49 -11.41 23.69 7.38
C GLY A 49 -12.50 23.69 6.31
N GLY A 50 -12.14 24.09 5.08
CA GLY A 50 -13.06 24.16 3.95
C GLY A 50 -13.52 22.82 3.39
N THR A 51 -12.90 21.71 3.79
CA THR A 51 -13.26 20.35 3.37
C THR A 51 -14.23 19.65 4.33
N LEU A 52 -14.53 20.28 5.47
CA LEU A 52 -15.50 19.77 6.46
C LEU A 52 -16.93 20.11 6.09
N SER A 53 -17.87 19.35 6.61
CA SER A 53 -19.30 19.65 6.51
C SER A 53 -19.95 19.53 7.92
N PRO A 54 -20.37 20.64 8.54
CA PRO A 54 -20.29 22.03 8.03
C PRO A 54 -18.85 22.55 7.93
N LEU A 55 -18.64 23.56 7.07
CA LEU A 55 -17.35 24.23 6.90
C LEU A 55 -16.87 24.84 8.22
N VAL A 56 -15.59 24.70 8.51
CA VAL A 56 -14.93 25.34 9.65
C VAL A 56 -14.11 26.52 9.14
N ASN A 57 -14.41 27.70 9.65
CA ASN A 57 -13.63 28.91 9.35
C ASN A 57 -12.39 28.95 10.24
N THR A 58 -11.28 28.46 9.72
CA THR A 58 -9.99 28.42 10.41
C THR A 58 -8.86 28.81 9.47
N VAL A 59 -7.78 29.34 10.02
CA VAL A 59 -6.51 29.58 9.32
C VAL A 59 -5.59 28.37 9.41
N ALA A 60 -5.99 27.33 10.14
CA ALA A 60 -5.23 26.10 10.26
C ALA A 60 -5.22 25.34 8.95
N THR A 61 -4.07 24.79 8.61
CA THR A 61 -3.87 23.93 7.43
C THR A 61 -2.94 22.78 7.77
N GLY A 62 -2.87 21.79 6.89
CA GLY A 62 -1.93 20.68 7.05
C GLY A 62 -1.73 19.89 5.78
N THR A 63 -0.76 19.01 5.83
CA THR A 63 -0.51 17.98 4.80
C THR A 63 -0.28 16.63 5.46
N ALA A 64 -0.79 15.59 4.85
CA ALA A 64 -0.50 14.23 5.27
C ALA A 64 0.08 13.44 4.07
N LYS A 65 1.09 12.63 4.35
CA LYS A 65 1.75 11.75 3.36
C LYS A 65 1.75 10.33 3.89
N PHE A 66 1.48 9.39 2.99
CA PHE A 66 1.45 7.96 3.30
C PHE A 66 2.23 7.18 2.25
N ASN A 67 2.98 6.17 2.69
CA ASN A 67 3.75 5.30 1.82
C ASN A 67 3.56 3.85 2.26
N LEU A 68 2.91 3.05 1.42
CA LEU A 68 2.79 1.61 1.62
C LEU A 68 4.05 0.94 1.08
N ASP A 69 4.73 0.20 1.94
CA ASP A 69 5.91 -0.58 1.56
C ASP A 69 5.54 -1.99 1.05
N SER A 70 6.55 -2.71 0.57
CA SER A 70 6.38 -4.08 0.08
C SER A 70 6.04 -5.11 1.17
N ASN A 71 6.22 -4.75 2.43
CA ASN A 71 5.93 -5.60 3.59
C ASN A 71 4.50 -5.42 4.10
N GLY A 72 3.75 -4.50 3.50
CA GLY A 72 2.37 -4.19 3.90
C GLY A 72 2.28 -3.20 5.05
N ASN A 73 3.35 -2.47 5.39
CA ASN A 73 3.32 -1.42 6.39
C ASN A 73 3.09 -0.06 5.73
N MET A 74 2.30 0.80 6.36
CA MET A 74 2.02 2.14 5.87
C MET A 74 2.73 3.18 6.74
N ALA A 75 3.87 3.68 6.26
CA ALA A 75 4.52 4.83 6.89
C ALA A 75 3.70 6.10 6.64
N TYR A 76 3.58 6.96 7.66
CA TYR A 76 2.88 8.23 7.51
C TYR A 76 3.64 9.39 8.16
N ASN A 77 3.38 10.60 7.67
CA ASN A 77 3.81 11.86 8.24
C ASN A 77 2.70 12.91 8.07
N ILE A 78 2.38 13.62 9.15
CA ILE A 78 1.37 14.67 9.17
C ILE A 78 2.03 15.94 9.67
N ASP A 79 2.01 16.99 8.85
CA ASP A 79 2.50 18.33 9.16
C ASP A 79 1.31 19.29 9.20
N VAL A 80 1.30 20.21 10.17
CA VAL A 80 0.22 21.17 10.36
C VAL A 80 0.78 22.58 10.62
N THR A 81 -0.05 23.56 10.38
CA THR A 81 0.25 24.98 10.64
C THR A 81 -0.95 25.66 11.30
N ASN A 82 -0.68 26.52 12.28
CA ASN A 82 -1.68 27.30 13.02
C ASN A 82 -2.74 26.45 13.75
N LEU A 83 -2.41 25.23 14.15
CA LEU A 83 -3.32 24.35 14.86
C LEU A 83 -3.10 24.45 16.37
N LYS A 84 -4.15 24.54 17.17
CA LYS A 84 -4.07 24.71 18.64
C LYS A 84 -4.96 23.72 19.36
N GLY A 85 -4.45 23.16 20.48
CA GLY A 85 -5.25 22.27 21.33
C GLY A 85 -5.72 21.02 20.62
N VAL A 86 -4.80 20.32 19.93
CA VAL A 86 -5.12 19.10 19.20
C VAL A 86 -5.53 18.00 20.17
N ILE A 87 -6.69 17.38 19.94
CA ILE A 87 -7.21 16.27 20.75
C ILE A 87 -7.13 14.92 20.03
N GLY A 88 -6.71 14.90 18.77
CA GLY A 88 -6.49 13.67 18.02
C GLY A 88 -6.38 13.91 16.53
N ALA A 89 -5.78 12.94 15.83
CA ALA A 89 -5.87 12.85 14.37
C ALA A 89 -6.18 11.42 13.97
N HIS A 90 -7.10 11.27 13.01
CA HIS A 90 -7.63 9.99 12.60
C HIS A 90 -7.71 9.88 11.08
N ILE A 91 -7.61 8.67 10.59
CA ILE A 91 -8.05 8.32 9.25
C ILE A 91 -9.48 7.83 9.37
N ILE A 92 -10.39 8.42 8.59
CA ILE A 92 -11.83 8.17 8.67
C ILE A 92 -12.43 7.89 7.29
N LEU A 93 -13.60 7.26 7.25
CA LEU A 93 -14.49 7.30 6.09
C LEU A 93 -15.20 8.66 6.02
N GLN A 94 -15.80 8.98 4.88
CA GLN A 94 -16.59 10.21 4.66
C GLN A 94 -17.72 10.38 5.68
N ASN A 95 -18.31 9.30 6.18
CA ASN A 95 -19.36 9.32 7.20
C ASN A 95 -18.85 9.52 8.64
N GLY A 96 -17.55 9.76 8.82
CA GLY A 96 -16.91 9.95 10.11
C GLY A 96 -16.48 8.67 10.84
N THR A 97 -16.67 7.49 10.24
CA THR A 97 -16.24 6.22 10.86
C THR A 97 -14.73 6.13 10.91
N ASP A 98 -14.16 5.93 12.09
CA ASP A 98 -12.71 5.78 12.27
C ASP A 98 -12.18 4.49 11.62
N LEU A 99 -11.05 4.62 10.93
CA LEU A 99 -10.31 3.53 10.29
C LEU A 99 -8.97 3.27 10.97
N ALA A 100 -8.30 4.34 11.44
CA ALA A 100 -7.06 4.26 12.20
C ALA A 100 -6.83 5.57 12.98
N GLN A 101 -6.27 5.48 14.18
CA GLN A 101 -5.78 6.63 14.91
C GLN A 101 -4.31 6.87 14.56
N VAL A 102 -3.98 8.07 14.10
CA VAL A 102 -2.62 8.45 13.69
C VAL A 102 -1.97 9.47 14.63
N PHE A 103 -2.72 10.01 15.57
CA PHE A 103 -2.20 10.85 16.63
C PHE A 103 -3.07 10.77 17.88
N ASN A 104 -2.42 10.53 19.02
CA ASN A 104 -3.04 10.59 20.35
C ASN A 104 -2.25 11.60 21.20
N PRO A 105 -2.85 12.73 21.58
CA PRO A 105 -2.16 13.81 22.29
C PRO A 105 -2.02 13.57 23.80
N TYR A 106 -2.72 12.57 24.35
CA TYR A 106 -2.72 12.37 25.80
C TYR A 106 -1.34 12.02 26.32
N VAL A 107 -0.76 12.94 27.08
CA VAL A 107 0.48 12.72 27.84
C VAL A 107 0.16 12.47 29.29
N GLN A 108 0.91 11.60 29.95
CA GLN A 108 0.78 11.33 31.37
C GLN A 108 1.63 12.36 32.15
N VAL A 109 0.97 13.25 32.86
CA VAL A 109 1.63 14.21 33.75
C VAL A 109 1.14 13.96 35.18
N ASN A 110 2.05 13.53 36.06
CA ASN A 110 1.74 13.19 37.46
C ASN A 110 0.55 12.22 37.62
N GLY A 111 0.44 11.21 36.72
CA GLY A 111 -0.64 10.23 36.74
C GLY A 111 -1.98 10.74 36.18
N ARG A 112 -2.02 11.90 35.57
CA ARG A 112 -3.19 12.46 34.88
C ARG A 112 -2.93 12.53 33.38
N SER A 113 -3.95 12.20 32.60
CA SER A 113 -3.92 12.40 31.15
C SER A 113 -4.19 13.88 30.84
N GLU A 114 -3.25 14.56 30.27
CA GLU A 114 -3.37 15.97 29.86
C GLU A 114 -3.27 16.11 28.34
N ILE A 115 -3.99 17.10 27.81
CA ILE A 115 -3.93 17.46 26.40
C ILE A 115 -3.06 18.71 26.27
N PRO A 116 -1.98 18.68 25.46
CA PRO A 116 -1.20 19.87 25.18
C PRO A 116 -2.08 20.94 24.52
N THR A 117 -2.19 22.10 25.14
CA THR A 117 -3.00 23.22 24.62
C THR A 117 -2.22 24.19 23.74
N GLY A 118 -0.94 23.91 23.53
CA GLY A 118 -0.04 24.76 22.73
C GLY A 118 -0.43 24.78 21.24
N GLN A 119 0.08 25.79 20.55
CA GLN A 119 -0.01 25.87 19.10
C GLN A 119 1.03 24.94 18.47
N VAL A 120 0.59 24.18 17.45
CA VAL A 120 1.46 23.29 16.67
C VAL A 120 1.69 23.90 15.29
N ASN A 121 2.98 24.01 14.92
CA ASN A 121 3.44 24.36 13.59
C ASN A 121 4.58 23.39 13.22
N GLY A 122 4.41 22.66 12.12
CA GLY A 122 5.32 21.61 11.69
C GLY A 122 4.77 20.22 11.93
N GLN A 123 5.65 19.25 12.19
CA GLN A 123 5.26 17.85 12.34
C GLN A 123 4.35 17.62 13.54
N LEU A 124 3.10 17.24 13.27
CA LEU A 124 2.13 16.82 14.28
C LEU A 124 2.38 15.37 14.71
N SER A 125 2.53 14.48 13.71
CA SER A 125 2.71 13.06 13.96
C SER A 125 3.42 12.39 12.80
N LYS A 126 4.19 11.32 13.10
CA LYS A 126 4.72 10.37 12.14
C LYS A 126 4.78 8.98 12.76
N GLY A 127 4.67 7.96 11.94
CA GLY A 127 4.72 6.59 12.41
C GLY A 127 4.52 5.58 11.29
N ILE A 128 4.18 4.38 11.71
CA ILE A 128 3.83 3.26 10.82
C ILE A 128 2.47 2.75 11.27
N ILE A 129 1.54 2.61 10.34
CA ILE A 129 0.25 1.95 10.56
C ILE A 129 0.46 0.48 10.21
N THR A 130 0.10 -0.38 11.15
CA THR A 130 0.08 -1.83 11.04
C THR A 130 -1.35 -2.36 11.13
N GLU A 131 -1.55 -3.65 10.94
CA GLU A 131 -2.89 -4.27 11.06
C GLU A 131 -3.52 -4.04 12.45
N SER A 132 -2.70 -3.98 13.51
CA SER A 132 -3.20 -3.74 14.88
C SER A 132 -3.72 -2.33 15.12
N ASP A 133 -3.35 -1.36 14.27
CA ASP A 133 -3.78 0.03 14.37
C ASP A 133 -5.10 0.29 13.63
N LEU A 134 -5.58 -0.70 12.87
CA LEU A 134 -6.81 -0.61 12.11
C LEU A 134 -8.03 -0.82 13.01
N SER A 135 -9.07 -0.03 12.76
CA SER A 135 -10.29 -0.02 13.56
C SER A 135 -11.56 0.01 12.69
N GLY A 136 -12.71 -0.04 13.35
CA GLY A 136 -14.00 0.00 12.66
C GLY A 136 -14.14 -1.09 11.60
N PRO A 137 -14.53 -0.76 10.36
CA PRO A 137 -14.71 -1.74 9.28
C PRO A 137 -13.40 -2.43 8.86
N LEU A 138 -12.24 -1.87 9.23
CA LEU A 138 -10.92 -2.43 8.92
C LEU A 138 -10.33 -3.25 10.07
N SER A 139 -11.02 -3.39 11.20
CA SER A 139 -10.56 -4.24 12.29
C SER A 139 -10.33 -5.68 11.84
N GLY A 140 -9.11 -6.20 12.06
CA GLY A 140 -8.69 -7.53 11.60
C GLY A 140 -8.47 -7.67 10.09
N LYS A 141 -8.38 -6.54 9.37
CA LYS A 141 -8.04 -6.46 7.95
C LYS A 141 -6.57 -6.09 7.77
N ASN A 142 -6.10 -6.21 6.52
CA ASN A 142 -4.75 -5.82 6.15
C ASN A 142 -4.63 -4.31 5.87
N VAL A 143 -3.44 -3.76 6.02
CA VAL A 143 -3.16 -2.36 5.67
C VAL A 143 -3.40 -2.08 4.16
N THR A 144 -3.32 -3.10 3.31
CA THR A 144 -3.69 -3.01 1.89
C THR A 144 -5.16 -2.70 1.65
N ASP A 145 -6.05 -3.08 2.59
CA ASP A 145 -7.47 -2.71 2.52
C ASP A 145 -7.65 -1.21 2.78
N LEU A 146 -6.89 -0.66 3.75
CA LEU A 146 -6.82 0.79 3.95
C LEU A 146 -6.28 1.51 2.70
N ALA A 147 -5.20 1.00 2.11
CA ALA A 147 -4.65 1.56 0.86
C ALA A 147 -5.66 1.51 -0.30
N THR A 148 -6.51 0.50 -0.35
CA THR A 148 -7.60 0.41 -1.34
C THR A 148 -8.64 1.51 -1.15
N LEU A 149 -9.03 1.82 0.10
CA LEU A 149 -9.92 2.95 0.40
C LEU A 149 -9.29 4.29 0.02
N MET A 150 -7.98 4.47 0.31
CA MET A 150 -7.22 5.66 -0.08
C MET A 150 -7.15 5.81 -1.61
N LYS A 151 -6.90 4.73 -2.33
CA LYS A 151 -6.87 4.71 -3.80
C LYS A 151 -8.20 5.12 -4.43
N ASN A 152 -9.30 4.79 -3.77
CA ASN A 152 -10.65 5.10 -4.22
C ASN A 152 -11.16 6.46 -3.69
N ASN A 153 -10.28 7.28 -3.09
CA ASN A 153 -10.62 8.58 -2.47
C ASN A 153 -11.73 8.47 -1.40
N SER A 154 -11.83 7.33 -0.74
CA SER A 154 -12.86 7.04 0.27
C SER A 154 -12.35 7.20 1.70
N ALA A 155 -11.05 7.46 1.89
CA ALA A 155 -10.42 7.70 3.17
C ALA A 155 -10.03 9.19 3.30
N TYR A 156 -10.17 9.73 4.50
CA TYR A 156 -9.89 11.12 4.83
C TYR A 156 -8.98 11.18 6.07
N VAL A 157 -8.12 12.18 6.15
CA VAL A 157 -7.49 12.55 7.41
C VAL A 157 -8.32 13.66 8.05
N VAL A 158 -8.64 13.55 9.33
CA VAL A 158 -9.24 14.59 10.13
C VAL A 158 -8.36 14.88 11.34
N VAL A 159 -8.15 16.16 11.65
CA VAL A 159 -7.50 16.60 12.89
C VAL A 159 -8.53 17.33 13.73
N ARG A 160 -8.70 16.84 14.96
CA ARG A 160 -9.67 17.34 15.93
C ARG A 160 -8.97 18.20 16.97
N THR A 161 -9.64 19.27 17.41
CA THR A 161 -9.11 20.17 18.43
C THR A 161 -10.14 20.41 19.52
N ILE A 162 -9.73 20.98 20.62
CA ILE A 162 -10.65 21.39 21.74
C ILE A 162 -11.75 22.34 21.23
N ALA A 163 -11.41 23.21 20.26
CA ALA A 163 -12.38 24.14 19.68
C ALA A 163 -13.31 23.48 18.66
N HIS A 164 -12.87 22.40 18.04
CA HIS A 164 -13.57 21.70 16.97
C HIS A 164 -13.43 20.19 17.15
N GLU A 165 -14.21 19.62 18.06
CA GLU A 165 -14.13 18.18 18.43
C GLU A 165 -14.50 17.22 17.29
N ASN A 166 -15.32 17.68 16.34
CA ASN A 166 -15.69 16.92 15.16
C ASN A 166 -14.68 17.05 14.00
N GLY A 167 -13.69 17.94 14.14
CA GLY A 167 -12.65 18.22 13.16
C GLY A 167 -12.46 19.72 12.96
N GLU A 168 -11.23 20.19 12.96
CA GLU A 168 -10.86 21.55 12.58
C GLU A 168 -10.34 21.63 11.15
N ILE A 169 -9.53 20.66 10.74
CA ILE A 169 -9.04 20.51 9.38
C ILE A 169 -9.19 19.07 8.93
N GLN A 170 -9.54 18.89 7.66
CA GLN A 170 -9.72 17.59 7.04
C GLN A 170 -9.22 17.61 5.59
N GLY A 171 -8.89 16.47 5.04
CA GLY A 171 -8.55 16.31 3.63
C GLY A 171 -8.76 14.89 3.14
N VAL A 172 -9.23 14.74 1.89
CA VAL A 172 -9.30 13.44 1.22
C VAL A 172 -7.89 12.93 0.94
N ILE A 173 -7.67 11.65 1.20
CA ILE A 173 -6.43 10.98 0.85
C ILE A 173 -6.52 10.50 -0.59
N THR A 174 -5.58 10.95 -1.42
CA THR A 174 -5.53 10.64 -2.85
C THR A 174 -4.20 10.00 -3.23
N PRO A 175 -4.15 9.15 -4.25
CA PRO A 175 -2.88 8.64 -4.77
C PRO A 175 -1.95 9.78 -5.17
N SER A 176 -0.68 9.70 -4.73
CA SER A 176 0.35 10.60 -5.24
C SER A 176 0.71 10.14 -6.65
N ASN A 177 0.52 10.99 -7.66
CA ASN A 177 1.04 10.77 -8.99
C ASN A 177 2.57 10.90 -8.95
N THR A 178 3.24 9.85 -8.51
CA THR A 178 4.67 9.72 -8.77
C THR A 178 4.77 9.40 -10.26
N SER A 179 4.89 10.43 -11.09
CA SER A 179 5.36 10.29 -12.46
C SER A 179 6.70 9.56 -12.35
N GLN A 180 6.69 8.26 -12.62
CA GLN A 180 7.92 7.53 -12.85
C GLN A 180 8.60 8.24 -14.02
N ASN A 181 9.59 9.09 -13.72
CA ASN A 181 10.55 9.54 -14.71
C ASN A 181 11.25 8.27 -15.20
N ARG A 182 10.67 7.68 -16.24
CA ARG A 182 11.30 6.66 -17.05
C ARG A 182 12.41 7.43 -17.78
N ALA A 183 13.61 7.43 -17.20
CA ALA A 183 14.80 7.81 -17.94
C ALA A 183 14.88 6.87 -19.16
N ILE A 184 14.81 7.49 -20.32
CA ILE A 184 15.04 6.89 -21.62
C ILE A 184 16.53 6.62 -21.77
#